data_3d3f075b0c7e1d7bdf0bf6e2688f82a6
#
_entry.id   3d3f075b0c7e1d7bdf0bf6e2688f82a6
#
_cell.length_a   1.000
_cell.length_b   1.000
_cell.length_c   1.000
_cell.angle_alpha   90.00
_cell.angle_beta   90.00
_cell.angle_gamma   90.00
#
_symmetry.space_group_name_H-M   'P 1'
#
loop_
_entity.id
_entity.type
_entity.pdbx_description
1 polymer ?
#
loop_
_entity_poly.entity_id
_entity_poly.type
_entity_poly.pdbx_seq_one_letter_code
_entity_poly.pdbx_strand_id
1 'polypeptide(L)'
;MENRQKKFILPESEIPRYWYNIQADMKNKPLPPLNPKTREPLKPEDLYPVFAKELCHQELNQSDAWIEIPEEVREMYKNYRCTPLVRAYGLEKALGTPAHIYFKNESVSPIGSHKLNSALAQAYYCKKEGVSNVTTETGAGQWGAALSYAARVFGLEAAVYQVKISYEQKPYRRSIMQTFGAQVTPSPSMSTRAGKDILTKYPNHQGSLGTAISEAIELARTTPNWKYTLGSVMSHVTLHQTVIGLEAEKQMELAGEYPDMIIGCFGGGSNFGGICFPFMRHTILEGKQTRYIAAEPASCPKLTRGKFEYDFGDEAGYTPLLPMYTLGHNFTPANIHAGGLRYHGAGVIVSQLLKDGLMEAVDIQQLESFESGCLFARAEGIIPAPESCHAIAAAIREAKACKETGEEKVILFNLSGHGLIDMAAYDQYLSGNLINYSLSNEEIEKSLKEVEQP
;
A
#
# COMPACT_ATOMS: atom_id res chain seq x y z
N MET A 1 -25.99 29.88 5.48
CA MET A 1 -25.17 28.72 5.13
C MET A 1 -26.05 27.50 5.24
N GLU A 2 -26.29 26.80 4.13
CA GLU A 2 -26.99 25.51 4.17
C GLU A 2 -26.23 24.58 5.11
N ASN A 3 -26.97 23.89 5.97
CA ASN A 3 -26.41 22.93 6.93
C ASN A 3 -25.98 21.64 6.15
N ARG A 4 -24.81 21.72 5.45
CA ARG A 4 -24.30 20.63 4.64
C ARG A 4 -23.46 19.69 5.50
N GLN A 5 -23.82 18.41 5.54
CA GLN A 5 -23.05 17.41 6.25
C GLN A 5 -21.68 17.24 5.59
N LYS A 6 -20.60 17.33 6.39
CA LYS A 6 -19.21 17.20 5.93
C LYS A 6 -18.59 15.84 6.23
N LYS A 7 -18.95 15.24 7.38
CA LYS A 7 -18.37 13.97 7.86
C LYS A 7 -19.44 12.90 7.99
N PHE A 8 -19.15 11.73 7.47
CA PHE A 8 -19.98 10.54 7.54
C PHE A 8 -19.24 9.51 8.39
N ILE A 9 -19.77 9.22 9.57
CA ILE A 9 -19.15 8.34 10.57
C ILE A 9 -20.13 7.21 10.87
N LEU A 10 -19.62 5.99 10.85
CA LEU A 10 -20.36 4.79 11.25
C LEU A 10 -20.07 4.48 12.72
N PRO A 11 -21.05 3.93 13.48
CA PRO A 11 -20.81 3.43 14.82
C PRO A 11 -19.94 2.18 14.82
N GLU A 12 -19.36 1.82 15.97
CA GLU A 12 -18.52 0.62 16.12
C GLU A 12 -19.22 -0.69 15.72
N SER A 13 -20.56 -0.75 15.86
CA SER A 13 -21.35 -1.91 15.43
C SER A 13 -21.26 -2.19 13.93
N GLU A 14 -20.87 -1.18 13.14
CA GLU A 14 -20.71 -1.25 11.70
C GLU A 14 -19.29 -1.61 11.25
N ILE A 15 -18.36 -1.84 12.17
CA ILE A 15 -17.05 -2.40 11.84
C ILE A 15 -17.26 -3.73 11.09
N PRO A 16 -16.65 -3.90 9.88
CA PRO A 16 -16.85 -5.09 9.08
C PRO A 16 -16.56 -6.38 9.87
N ARG A 17 -17.40 -7.39 9.67
CA ARG A 17 -17.20 -8.74 10.22
C ARG A 17 -16.38 -9.63 9.32
N TYR A 18 -16.30 -9.29 8.04
CA TYR A 18 -15.59 -10.03 7.01
C TYR A 18 -14.71 -9.09 6.20
N TRP A 19 -13.59 -9.61 5.73
CA TRP A 19 -12.85 -9.03 4.62
C TRP A 19 -13.44 -9.53 3.30
N TYR A 20 -13.35 -8.74 2.27
CA TYR A 20 -13.81 -9.10 0.93
C TYR A 20 -12.64 -9.53 0.04
N ASN A 21 -12.70 -10.75 -0.47
CA ASN A 21 -11.73 -11.31 -1.41
C ASN A 21 -12.27 -11.21 -2.84
N ILE A 22 -11.86 -10.19 -3.58
CA ILE A 22 -12.28 -9.95 -4.95
C ILE A 22 -11.95 -11.12 -5.89
N GLN A 23 -10.92 -11.92 -5.59
CA GLN A 23 -10.53 -13.04 -6.44
C GLN A 23 -11.67 -14.03 -6.66
N ALA A 24 -12.55 -14.21 -5.67
CA ALA A 24 -13.69 -15.11 -5.81
C ALA A 24 -14.66 -14.69 -6.92
N ASP A 25 -14.80 -13.38 -7.15
CA ASP A 25 -15.77 -12.82 -8.10
C ASP A 25 -15.14 -12.41 -9.45
N MET A 26 -13.79 -12.38 -9.54
CA MET A 26 -13.09 -12.08 -10.80
C MET A 26 -13.39 -13.11 -11.87
N LYS A 27 -13.69 -12.66 -13.10
CA LYS A 27 -13.90 -13.52 -14.27
C LYS A 27 -12.61 -14.28 -14.64
N ASN A 28 -11.50 -13.54 -14.72
CA ASN A 28 -10.17 -14.11 -14.96
C ASN A 28 -9.43 -14.13 -13.63
N LYS A 29 -9.18 -15.32 -13.10
CA LYS A 29 -8.39 -15.47 -11.87
C LYS A 29 -6.94 -15.07 -12.16
N PRO A 30 -6.24 -14.47 -11.19
CA PRO A 30 -4.80 -14.24 -11.32
C PRO A 30 -4.05 -15.56 -11.58
N LEU A 31 -2.99 -15.49 -12.38
CA LEU A 31 -2.07 -16.59 -12.52
C LEU A 31 -1.46 -16.96 -11.16
N PRO A 32 -1.17 -18.24 -10.88
CA PRO A 32 -0.61 -18.64 -9.60
C PRO A 32 0.82 -18.14 -9.43
N PRO A 33 1.23 -17.73 -8.23
CA PRO A 33 2.65 -17.60 -7.90
C PRO A 33 3.39 -18.93 -8.11
N LEU A 34 4.65 -18.88 -8.55
CA LEU A 34 5.45 -20.07 -8.84
C LEU A 34 6.59 -20.24 -7.85
N ASN A 35 6.87 -21.50 -7.53
CA ASN A 35 8.09 -21.86 -6.83
C ASN A 35 9.31 -21.57 -7.72
N PRO A 36 10.30 -20.77 -7.29
CA PRO A 36 11.41 -20.35 -8.15
C PRO A 36 12.31 -21.51 -8.60
N LYS A 37 12.31 -22.64 -7.87
CA LYS A 37 13.14 -23.81 -8.20
C LYS A 37 12.46 -24.79 -9.13
N THR A 38 11.18 -25.09 -8.87
CA THR A 38 10.42 -26.11 -9.63
C THR A 38 9.60 -25.53 -10.77
N ARG A 39 9.32 -24.23 -10.72
CA ARG A 39 8.40 -23.52 -11.64
C ARG A 39 6.95 -24.00 -11.56
N GLU A 40 6.62 -24.78 -10.54
CA GLU A 40 5.25 -25.24 -10.29
C GLU A 40 4.48 -24.19 -9.47
N PRO A 41 3.13 -24.15 -9.61
CA PRO A 41 2.28 -23.32 -8.77
C PRO A 41 2.51 -23.60 -7.28
N LEU A 42 2.60 -22.53 -6.49
CA LEU A 42 2.77 -22.62 -5.04
C LEU A 42 1.57 -23.27 -4.37
N LYS A 43 1.88 -24.06 -3.34
CA LYS A 43 0.93 -24.52 -2.33
C LYS A 43 1.12 -23.72 -1.04
N PRO A 44 0.11 -23.64 -0.15
CA PRO A 44 0.25 -22.94 1.13
C PRO A 44 1.47 -23.39 1.94
N GLU A 45 1.79 -24.71 1.89
CA GLU A 45 2.91 -25.32 2.62
C GLU A 45 4.28 -24.77 2.21
N ASP A 46 4.43 -24.36 0.94
CA ASP A 46 5.67 -23.78 0.44
C ASP A 46 6.00 -22.43 1.11
N LEU A 47 4.98 -21.75 1.61
CA LEU A 47 5.08 -20.44 2.27
C LEU A 47 5.21 -20.54 3.80
N TYR A 48 4.86 -21.69 4.42
CA TYR A 48 4.91 -21.86 5.88
C TYR A 48 6.27 -21.57 6.52
N PRO A 49 7.43 -21.81 5.89
CA PRO A 49 8.70 -21.42 6.47
C PRO A 49 8.87 -19.91 6.72
N VAL A 50 8.10 -19.08 5.99
CA VAL A 50 8.23 -17.61 5.99
C VAL A 50 7.06 -16.95 6.69
N PHE A 51 5.82 -17.35 6.40
CA PHE A 51 4.60 -16.71 6.88
C PHE A 51 3.83 -17.59 7.88
N ALA A 52 2.96 -16.99 8.66
CA ALA A 52 1.96 -17.73 9.43
C ALA A 52 1.02 -18.51 8.49
N LYS A 53 0.64 -19.74 8.88
CA LYS A 53 -0.09 -20.68 8.02
C LYS A 53 -1.39 -20.11 7.46
N GLU A 54 -2.17 -19.45 8.32
CA GLU A 54 -3.43 -18.84 7.87
C GLU A 54 -3.23 -17.78 6.80
N LEU A 55 -2.16 -16.97 6.91
CA LEU A 55 -1.83 -15.98 5.88
C LEU A 55 -1.49 -16.64 4.54
N CYS A 56 -0.86 -17.84 4.57
CA CYS A 56 -0.56 -18.61 3.36
C CYS A 56 -1.84 -19.13 2.69
N HIS A 57 -2.82 -19.57 3.48
CA HIS A 57 -4.13 -19.98 2.96
C HIS A 57 -4.88 -18.78 2.37
N GLN A 58 -4.91 -17.65 3.05
CA GLN A 58 -5.53 -16.41 2.55
C GLN A 58 -4.85 -15.90 1.27
N GLU A 59 -3.52 -16.04 1.17
CA GLU A 59 -2.74 -15.61 -0.01
C GLU A 59 -3.18 -16.31 -1.29
N LEU A 60 -3.43 -17.61 -1.20
CA LEU A 60 -3.75 -18.45 -2.35
C LEU A 60 -5.26 -18.75 -2.50
N ASN A 61 -6.09 -18.14 -1.65
CA ASN A 61 -7.54 -18.34 -1.71
C ASN A 61 -8.18 -17.57 -2.87
N GLN A 62 -8.70 -18.29 -3.84
CA GLN A 62 -9.39 -17.73 -5.00
C GLN A 62 -10.89 -18.08 -5.03
N SER A 63 -11.42 -18.74 -3.99
CA SER A 63 -12.78 -19.28 -3.96
C SER A 63 -13.73 -18.59 -3.00
N ASP A 64 -13.23 -18.21 -1.81
CA ASP A 64 -14.08 -17.65 -0.77
C ASP A 64 -14.13 -16.13 -0.87
N ALA A 65 -15.29 -15.58 -1.18
CA ALA A 65 -15.49 -14.14 -1.34
C ALA A 65 -15.40 -13.39 0.02
N TRP A 66 -15.78 -14.05 1.10
CA TRP A 66 -15.86 -13.43 2.43
C TRP A 66 -15.05 -14.22 3.44
N ILE A 67 -14.05 -13.58 4.01
CA ILE A 67 -13.16 -14.16 5.02
C ILE A 67 -13.48 -13.48 6.36
N GLU A 68 -13.83 -14.27 7.37
CA GLU A 68 -14.19 -13.74 8.69
C GLU A 68 -13.02 -13.04 9.36
N ILE A 69 -13.27 -11.85 9.90
CA ILE A 69 -12.30 -11.11 10.69
C ILE A 69 -12.34 -11.65 12.12
N PRO A 70 -11.22 -12.18 12.66
CA PRO A 70 -11.18 -12.66 14.04
C PRO A 70 -11.66 -11.61 15.05
N GLU A 71 -12.37 -12.05 16.07
CA GLU A 71 -12.91 -11.13 17.09
C GLU A 71 -11.81 -10.30 17.75
N GLU A 72 -10.65 -10.89 18.03
CA GLU A 72 -9.52 -10.19 18.65
C GLU A 72 -8.97 -9.09 17.73
N VAL A 73 -9.00 -9.27 16.42
CA VAL A 73 -8.62 -8.23 15.44
C VAL A 73 -9.66 -7.14 15.40
N ARG A 74 -10.96 -7.50 15.43
CA ARG A 74 -12.07 -6.53 15.47
C ARG A 74 -12.06 -5.69 16.75
N GLU A 75 -11.73 -6.29 17.90
CA GLU A 75 -11.55 -5.56 19.16
C GLU A 75 -10.43 -4.50 19.03
N MET A 76 -9.31 -4.83 18.34
CA MET A 76 -8.26 -3.85 18.10
C MET A 76 -8.70 -2.77 17.11
N TYR A 77 -9.52 -3.11 16.13
CA TYR A 77 -10.11 -2.14 15.20
C TYR A 77 -10.97 -1.09 15.90
N LYS A 78 -11.68 -1.39 16.98
CA LYS A 78 -12.48 -0.43 17.77
C LYS A 78 -11.67 0.78 18.26
N ASN A 79 -10.34 0.67 18.39
CA ASN A 79 -9.49 1.78 18.79
C ASN A 79 -9.47 2.95 17.78
N TYR A 80 -9.87 2.73 16.51
CA TYR A 80 -9.80 3.78 15.47
C TYR A 80 -10.79 3.63 14.32
N ARG A 81 -11.42 2.47 14.16
CA ARG A 81 -12.45 2.25 13.14
C ARG A 81 -13.86 2.46 13.75
N CYS A 82 -14.83 2.87 12.97
CA CYS A 82 -14.77 3.16 11.52
C CYS A 82 -14.10 4.51 11.27
N THR A 83 -13.20 4.57 10.29
CA THR A 83 -12.56 5.84 9.93
C THR A 83 -13.54 6.75 9.17
N PRO A 84 -13.44 8.10 9.29
CA PRO A 84 -14.41 9.00 8.67
C PRO A 84 -14.32 9.00 7.13
N LEU A 85 -15.48 9.11 6.48
CA LEU A 85 -15.59 9.64 5.14
C LEU A 85 -15.87 11.14 5.23
N VAL A 86 -15.16 11.95 4.45
CA VAL A 86 -15.24 13.41 4.52
C VAL A 86 -15.45 14.00 3.14
N ARG A 87 -16.43 14.89 2.99
CA ARG A 87 -16.57 15.69 1.78
C ARG A 87 -15.62 16.88 1.81
N ALA A 88 -14.84 17.03 0.75
CA ALA A 88 -13.77 18.03 0.66
C ALA A 88 -14.29 19.37 0.09
N TYR A 89 -15.27 19.97 0.75
CA TYR A 89 -15.87 21.24 0.32
C TYR A 89 -14.85 22.37 0.14
N GLY A 90 -13.79 22.39 0.97
CA GLY A 90 -12.72 23.37 0.84
C GLY A 90 -11.95 23.21 -0.47
N LEU A 91 -11.65 21.96 -0.82
CA LEU A 91 -10.94 21.64 -2.05
C LEU A 91 -11.83 21.89 -3.29
N GLU A 92 -13.10 21.47 -3.26
CA GLU A 92 -14.08 21.77 -4.32
C GLU A 92 -14.13 23.28 -4.61
N LYS A 93 -14.24 24.09 -3.55
CA LYS A 93 -14.25 25.55 -3.64
C LYS A 93 -12.94 26.11 -4.20
N ALA A 94 -11.79 25.62 -3.73
CA ALA A 94 -10.47 26.08 -4.17
C ALA A 94 -10.23 25.80 -5.65
N LEU A 95 -10.76 24.68 -6.17
CA LEU A 95 -10.69 24.31 -7.59
C LEU A 95 -11.76 25.00 -8.45
N GLY A 96 -12.88 25.42 -7.83
CA GLY A 96 -14.04 25.97 -8.54
C GLY A 96 -14.65 24.92 -9.49
N THR A 97 -14.71 23.67 -9.05
CA THR A 97 -15.22 22.53 -9.81
C THR A 97 -16.66 22.20 -9.41
N PRO A 98 -17.50 21.67 -10.34
CA PRO A 98 -18.79 21.08 -9.99
C PRO A 98 -18.66 19.69 -9.37
N ALA A 99 -17.49 19.05 -9.43
CA ALA A 99 -17.29 17.72 -8.90
C ALA A 99 -17.50 17.66 -7.38
N HIS A 100 -18.08 16.56 -6.92
CA HIS A 100 -18.22 16.22 -5.52
C HIS A 100 -17.02 15.38 -5.06
N ILE A 101 -16.15 15.92 -4.21
CA ILE A 101 -14.91 15.26 -3.81
C ILE A 101 -15.03 14.72 -2.40
N TYR A 102 -14.81 13.41 -2.23
CA TYR A 102 -14.79 12.71 -0.95
C TYR A 102 -13.43 12.10 -0.70
N PHE A 103 -13.03 12.05 0.56
CA PHE A 103 -11.88 11.25 0.96
C PHE A 103 -12.19 10.36 2.16
N LYS A 104 -11.78 9.10 2.07
CA LYS A 104 -11.77 8.16 3.17
C LYS A 104 -10.52 8.42 4.00
N ASN A 105 -10.68 8.79 5.27
CA ASN A 105 -9.57 9.29 6.08
C ASN A 105 -8.92 8.21 6.94
N GLU A 106 -7.96 7.48 6.37
CA GLU A 106 -7.15 6.48 7.08
C GLU A 106 -6.01 7.09 7.92
N SER A 107 -5.81 8.41 7.86
CA SER A 107 -4.77 9.10 8.63
C SER A 107 -5.04 9.18 10.13
N VAL A 108 -6.25 8.86 10.56
CA VAL A 108 -6.68 8.91 11.97
C VAL A 108 -6.30 7.68 12.79
N SER A 109 -5.70 6.66 12.18
CA SER A 109 -5.23 5.49 12.91
C SER A 109 -4.10 5.85 13.89
N PRO A 110 -3.85 5.06 14.95
CA PRO A 110 -2.80 5.33 15.94
C PRO A 110 -1.39 5.55 15.36
N ILE A 111 -1.14 5.00 14.17
CA ILE A 111 0.16 5.16 13.48
C ILE A 111 0.08 6.11 12.27
N GLY A 112 -1.08 6.74 12.07
CA GLY A 112 -1.30 7.74 11.04
C GLY A 112 -1.36 7.21 9.61
N SER A 113 -1.68 5.91 9.40
CA SER A 113 -1.85 5.33 8.06
C SER A 113 -2.72 4.07 8.05
N HIS A 114 -3.23 3.71 6.85
CA HIS A 114 -4.03 2.50 6.59
C HIS A 114 -3.31 1.18 6.91
N LYS A 115 -1.99 1.19 6.98
CA LYS A 115 -1.18 -0.03 7.12
C LYS A 115 -1.48 -0.82 8.39
N LEU A 116 -1.99 -0.16 9.43
CA LEU A 116 -2.36 -0.79 10.69
C LEU A 116 -3.43 -1.88 10.51
N ASN A 117 -4.33 -1.73 9.56
CA ASN A 117 -5.39 -2.71 9.31
C ASN A 117 -4.83 -4.12 9.07
N SER A 118 -3.83 -4.24 8.20
CA SER A 118 -3.20 -5.52 7.92
C SER A 118 -2.17 -5.93 8.98
N ALA A 119 -1.47 -4.97 9.60
CA ALA A 119 -0.48 -5.29 10.62
C ALA A 119 -1.11 -6.00 11.82
N LEU A 120 -2.29 -5.57 12.27
CA LEU A 120 -3.04 -6.22 13.34
C LEU A 120 -3.43 -7.65 12.97
N ALA A 121 -3.94 -7.88 11.76
CA ALA A 121 -4.32 -9.21 11.30
C ALA A 121 -3.10 -10.15 11.21
N GLN A 122 -2.00 -9.70 10.62
CA GLN A 122 -0.80 -10.51 10.48
C GLN A 122 -0.17 -10.85 11.85
N ALA A 123 -0.08 -9.87 12.76
CA ALA A 123 0.44 -10.10 14.11
C ALA A 123 -0.46 -11.07 14.89
N TYR A 124 -1.78 -10.95 14.77
CA TYR A 124 -2.72 -11.88 15.38
C TYR A 124 -2.49 -13.32 14.92
N TYR A 125 -2.40 -13.57 13.60
CA TYR A 125 -2.19 -14.91 13.07
C TYR A 125 -0.82 -15.48 13.45
N CYS A 126 0.24 -14.68 13.51
CA CYS A 126 1.51 -15.11 14.07
C CYS A 126 1.36 -15.53 15.54
N LYS A 127 0.70 -14.72 16.36
CA LYS A 127 0.45 -15.04 17.78
C LYS A 127 -0.38 -16.31 17.94
N LYS A 128 -1.45 -16.46 17.17
CA LYS A 128 -2.32 -17.64 17.19
C LYS A 128 -1.59 -18.93 16.84
N GLU A 129 -0.59 -18.87 15.95
CA GLU A 129 0.29 -20.00 15.60
C GLU A 129 1.35 -20.30 16.68
N GLY A 130 1.47 -19.49 17.73
CA GLY A 130 2.46 -19.64 18.80
C GLY A 130 3.83 -19.03 18.47
N VAL A 131 3.91 -18.19 17.45
CA VAL A 131 5.12 -17.43 17.08
C VAL A 131 5.39 -16.35 18.13
N SER A 132 6.65 -16.17 18.49
CA SER A 132 7.07 -15.14 19.47
C SER A 132 7.63 -13.89 18.80
N ASN A 133 8.09 -13.99 17.56
CA ASN A 133 8.86 -12.94 16.92
C ASN A 133 8.41 -12.72 15.48
N VAL A 134 8.34 -11.46 15.07
CA VAL A 134 8.03 -11.07 13.69
C VAL A 134 9.13 -10.19 13.12
N THR A 135 9.38 -10.36 11.82
CA THR A 135 10.34 -9.54 11.09
C THR A 135 9.68 -8.93 9.86
N THR A 136 10.20 -7.80 9.42
CA THR A 136 9.71 -7.12 8.22
C THR A 136 10.73 -6.14 7.65
N GLU A 137 10.48 -5.75 6.41
CA GLU A 137 11.08 -4.57 5.79
C GLU A 137 10.22 -3.33 6.02
N THR A 138 10.81 -2.16 5.80
CA THR A 138 10.05 -0.92 5.64
C THR A 138 10.82 0.11 4.79
N GLY A 139 10.14 0.76 3.87
CA GLY A 139 10.70 1.87 3.10
C GLY A 139 10.71 3.16 3.91
N ALA A 140 9.62 3.94 3.84
CA ALA A 140 9.47 5.21 4.57
C ALA A 140 9.32 5.06 6.09
N GLY A 141 9.08 3.84 6.61
CA GLY A 141 8.87 3.56 8.02
C GLY A 141 7.40 3.43 8.44
N GLN A 142 6.44 3.67 7.56
CA GLN A 142 5.01 3.57 7.90
C GLN A 142 4.59 2.13 8.21
N TRP A 143 5.03 1.16 7.42
CA TRP A 143 4.75 -0.24 7.68
C TRP A 143 5.46 -0.75 8.94
N GLY A 144 6.74 -0.43 9.10
CA GLY A 144 7.49 -0.77 10.31
C GLY A 144 6.83 -0.25 11.58
N ALA A 145 6.32 1.00 11.57
CA ALA A 145 5.58 1.57 12.69
C ALA A 145 4.26 0.81 12.96
N ALA A 146 3.53 0.43 11.91
CA ALA A 146 2.29 -0.34 12.04
C ALA A 146 2.55 -1.73 12.64
N LEU A 147 3.55 -2.44 12.15
CA LEU A 147 3.91 -3.75 12.69
C LEU A 147 4.43 -3.64 14.12
N SER A 148 5.27 -2.63 14.45
CA SER A 148 5.79 -2.45 15.80
C SER A 148 4.67 -2.27 16.83
N TYR A 149 3.64 -1.47 16.50
CA TYR A 149 2.44 -1.33 17.33
C TYR A 149 1.68 -2.66 17.43
N ALA A 150 1.38 -3.30 16.30
CA ALA A 150 0.61 -4.55 16.26
C ALA A 150 1.33 -5.68 17.01
N ALA A 151 2.64 -5.82 16.86
CA ALA A 151 3.46 -6.78 17.60
C ALA A 151 3.36 -6.53 19.09
N ARG A 152 3.48 -5.27 19.54
CA ARG A 152 3.35 -4.92 20.96
C ARG A 152 1.99 -5.30 21.53
N VAL A 153 0.90 -5.03 20.77
CA VAL A 153 -0.48 -5.36 21.18
C VAL A 153 -0.66 -6.85 21.40
N PHE A 154 -0.11 -7.69 20.51
CA PHE A 154 -0.24 -9.15 20.60
C PHE A 154 0.92 -9.82 21.37
N GLY A 155 1.82 -9.06 21.99
CA GLY A 155 2.92 -9.59 22.81
C GLY A 155 3.97 -10.33 21.98
N LEU A 156 4.31 -9.81 20.80
CA LEU A 156 5.37 -10.29 19.91
C LEU A 156 6.57 -9.34 19.95
N GLU A 157 7.77 -9.88 19.75
CA GLU A 157 8.96 -9.08 19.47
C GLU A 157 9.01 -8.75 17.97
N ALA A 158 9.50 -7.56 17.60
CA ALA A 158 9.59 -7.12 16.21
C ALA A 158 11.00 -6.69 15.81
N ALA A 159 11.50 -7.19 14.68
CA ALA A 159 12.72 -6.74 14.02
C ALA A 159 12.37 -6.13 12.65
N VAL A 160 12.78 -4.88 12.44
CA VAL A 160 12.45 -4.10 11.24
C VAL A 160 13.73 -3.73 10.49
N TYR A 161 13.82 -4.16 9.22
CA TYR A 161 14.86 -3.73 8.29
C TYR A 161 14.36 -2.51 7.52
N GLN A 162 14.90 -1.33 7.83
CA GLN A 162 14.50 -0.08 7.19
C GLN A 162 15.48 0.29 6.09
N VAL A 163 14.98 0.61 4.90
CA VAL A 163 15.79 1.11 3.78
C VAL A 163 16.71 2.22 4.27
N LYS A 164 18.04 2.07 4.09
CA LYS A 164 19.09 2.91 4.70
C LYS A 164 18.89 4.40 4.47
N ILE A 165 18.61 4.83 3.23
CA ILE A 165 18.38 6.24 2.94
C ILE A 165 17.18 6.81 3.71
N SER A 166 16.12 6.03 3.87
CA SER A 166 14.94 6.45 4.65
C SER A 166 15.21 6.44 6.15
N TYR A 167 16.04 5.49 6.64
CA TYR A 167 16.48 5.45 8.03
C TYR A 167 17.22 6.73 8.43
N GLU A 168 18.04 7.26 7.52
CA GLU A 168 18.80 8.52 7.72
C GLU A 168 17.90 9.76 7.58
N GLN A 169 17.04 9.80 6.55
CA GLN A 169 16.20 10.97 6.24
C GLN A 169 14.97 11.12 7.15
N LYS A 170 14.50 10.03 7.76
CA LYS A 170 13.25 9.99 8.55
C LYS A 170 13.49 9.45 9.97
N PRO A 171 14.31 10.14 10.81
CA PRO A 171 14.69 9.60 12.12
C PRO A 171 13.50 9.39 13.06
N TYR A 172 12.45 10.21 12.96
CA TYR A 172 11.26 10.06 13.82
C TYR A 172 10.46 8.80 13.54
N ARG A 173 10.49 8.26 12.32
CA ARG A 173 9.88 6.95 12.04
C ARG A 173 10.56 5.83 12.82
N ARG A 174 11.88 5.85 12.89
CA ARG A 174 12.66 4.94 13.74
C ARG A 174 12.30 5.09 15.21
N SER A 175 12.22 6.33 15.71
CA SER A 175 11.85 6.61 17.11
C SER A 175 10.48 6.04 17.46
N ILE A 176 9.48 6.16 16.57
CA ILE A 176 8.16 5.56 16.76
C ILE A 176 8.25 4.04 16.89
N MET A 177 8.96 3.37 15.97
CA MET A 177 9.13 1.91 16.00
C MET A 177 9.79 1.46 17.31
N GLN A 178 10.86 2.15 17.73
CA GLN A 178 11.56 1.87 18.97
C GLN A 178 10.72 2.17 20.23
N THR A 179 9.86 3.19 20.19
CA THR A 179 8.91 3.49 21.29
C THR A 179 7.90 2.36 21.49
N PHE A 180 7.51 1.66 20.42
CA PHE A 180 6.69 0.45 20.49
C PHE A 180 7.52 -0.82 20.79
N GLY A 181 8.84 -0.71 20.99
CA GLY A 181 9.71 -1.80 21.40
C GLY A 181 10.38 -2.56 20.24
N ALA A 182 10.22 -2.16 19.00
CA ALA A 182 10.86 -2.84 17.88
C ALA A 182 12.37 -2.55 17.78
N GLN A 183 13.11 -3.55 17.32
CA GLN A 183 14.50 -3.39 16.89
C GLN A 183 14.51 -2.91 15.43
N VAL A 184 15.25 -1.84 15.13
CA VAL A 184 15.29 -1.24 13.79
C VAL A 184 16.72 -1.23 13.27
N THR A 185 16.93 -1.89 12.13
CA THR A 185 18.23 -2.03 11.47
C THR A 185 18.20 -1.36 10.10
N PRO A 186 19.19 -0.49 9.76
CA PRO A 186 19.28 0.04 8.40
C PRO A 186 19.68 -1.08 7.43
N SER A 187 18.99 -1.17 6.28
CA SER A 187 19.21 -2.18 5.23
C SER A 187 19.77 -1.53 3.96
N PRO A 188 20.83 -2.12 3.32
CA PRO A 188 21.47 -3.39 3.67
C PRO A 188 22.35 -3.29 4.92
N SER A 189 22.46 -4.41 5.65
CA SER A 189 23.19 -4.51 6.91
C SER A 189 24.23 -5.61 6.89
N MET A 190 25.16 -5.58 7.87
CA MET A 190 26.13 -6.66 8.09
C MET A 190 25.58 -7.78 8.99
N SER A 191 24.31 -7.75 9.40
CA SER A 191 23.70 -8.74 10.28
C SER A 191 23.21 -9.99 9.55
N THR A 192 22.92 -9.89 8.25
CA THR A 192 22.42 -10.97 7.41
C THR A 192 23.42 -11.32 6.30
N ARG A 193 23.29 -12.51 5.71
CA ARG A 193 24.08 -12.90 4.54
C ARG A 193 23.71 -12.06 3.32
N ALA A 194 22.40 -11.90 3.07
CA ALA A 194 21.91 -11.09 1.96
C ALA A 194 22.45 -9.65 2.01
N GLY A 195 22.41 -9.00 3.19
CA GLY A 195 22.97 -7.67 3.35
C GLY A 195 24.47 -7.60 3.13
N LYS A 196 25.23 -8.60 3.67
CA LYS A 196 26.69 -8.71 3.46
C LYS A 196 27.05 -8.87 1.98
N ASP A 197 26.35 -9.75 1.27
CA ASP A 197 26.61 -10.02 -0.15
C ASP A 197 26.39 -8.76 -1.01
N ILE A 198 25.29 -8.02 -0.73
CA ILE A 198 24.98 -6.74 -1.39
C ILE A 198 26.04 -5.69 -1.09
N LEU A 199 26.43 -5.50 0.19
CA LEU A 199 27.44 -4.52 0.58
C LEU A 199 28.84 -4.88 0.08
N THR A 200 29.15 -6.15 -0.10
CA THR A 200 30.40 -6.60 -0.72
C THR A 200 30.45 -6.23 -2.18
N LYS A 201 29.33 -6.41 -2.93
CA LYS A 201 29.23 -6.08 -4.35
C LYS A 201 29.10 -4.57 -4.56
N TYR A 202 28.37 -3.89 -3.68
CA TYR A 202 28.05 -2.45 -3.78
C TYR A 202 28.22 -1.76 -2.41
N PRO A 203 29.47 -1.37 -2.01
CA PRO A 203 29.75 -0.85 -0.67
C PRO A 203 28.95 0.41 -0.26
N ASN A 204 28.54 1.20 -1.25
CA ASN A 204 27.79 2.45 -1.04
C ASN A 204 26.28 2.29 -1.32
N HIS A 205 25.76 1.07 -1.35
CA HIS A 205 24.34 0.82 -1.62
C HIS A 205 23.44 1.54 -0.60
N GLN A 206 22.48 2.32 -1.08
CA GLN A 206 21.59 3.13 -0.25
C GLN A 206 20.36 2.36 0.26
N GLY A 207 20.23 1.11 -0.15
CA GLY A 207 19.10 0.24 0.15
C GLY A 207 17.93 0.42 -0.82
N SER A 208 17.20 -0.66 -0.98
CA SER A 208 15.91 -0.73 -1.68
C SER A 208 14.92 -1.52 -0.81
N LEU A 209 13.63 -1.51 -1.17
CA LEU A 209 12.69 -2.42 -0.54
C LEU A 209 13.08 -3.87 -0.81
N GLY A 210 13.57 -4.19 -2.02
CA GLY A 210 14.04 -5.53 -2.38
C GLY A 210 15.17 -6.02 -1.47
N THR A 211 16.17 -5.19 -1.16
CA THR A 211 17.25 -5.56 -0.23
C THR A 211 16.72 -5.82 1.19
N ALA A 212 15.84 -4.94 1.68
CA ALA A 212 15.28 -5.06 3.03
C ALA A 212 14.35 -6.28 3.18
N ILE A 213 13.60 -6.63 2.11
CA ILE A 213 12.79 -7.86 2.05
C ILE A 213 13.70 -9.09 2.15
N SER A 214 14.81 -9.14 1.38
CA SER A 214 15.75 -10.26 1.42
C SER A 214 16.30 -10.50 2.83
N GLU A 215 16.72 -9.44 3.54
CA GLU A 215 17.22 -9.53 4.92
C GLU A 215 16.14 -9.99 5.90
N ALA A 216 14.93 -9.47 5.81
CA ALA A 216 13.83 -9.86 6.68
C ALA A 216 13.41 -11.32 6.47
N ILE A 217 13.31 -11.77 5.22
CA ILE A 217 12.98 -13.16 4.87
C ILE A 217 14.09 -14.10 5.35
N GLU A 218 15.37 -13.73 5.21
CA GLU A 218 16.49 -14.53 5.69
C GLU A 218 16.37 -14.77 7.19
N LEU A 219 16.09 -13.72 7.99
CA LEU A 219 15.90 -13.86 9.43
C LEU A 219 14.75 -14.82 9.77
N ALA A 220 13.60 -14.69 9.10
CA ALA A 220 12.46 -15.57 9.33
C ALA A 220 12.75 -17.04 8.98
N ARG A 221 13.53 -17.29 7.92
CA ARG A 221 13.85 -18.65 7.45
C ARG A 221 14.95 -19.34 8.26
N THR A 222 15.88 -18.58 8.80
CA THR A 222 17.08 -19.14 9.47
C THR A 222 16.99 -19.18 10.98
N THR A 223 15.99 -18.50 11.57
CA THR A 223 15.84 -18.39 13.03
C THR A 223 14.50 -18.98 13.48
N PRO A 224 14.48 -19.97 14.37
CA PRO A 224 13.26 -20.56 14.90
C PRO A 224 12.34 -19.50 15.55
N ASN A 225 11.03 -19.70 15.48
CA ASN A 225 9.99 -18.83 16.07
C ASN A 225 9.94 -17.41 15.49
N TRP A 226 10.48 -17.19 14.29
CA TRP A 226 10.34 -15.97 13.54
C TRP A 226 9.44 -16.18 12.34
N LYS A 227 8.58 -15.18 12.06
CA LYS A 227 7.78 -15.10 10.84
C LYS A 227 7.96 -13.73 10.20
N TYR A 228 7.94 -13.72 8.87
CA TYR A 228 7.97 -12.51 8.09
C TYR A 228 6.55 -11.97 7.89
N THR A 229 6.42 -10.66 7.91
CA THR A 229 5.19 -9.92 7.61
C THR A 229 5.50 -8.79 6.64
N LEU A 230 4.53 -8.34 5.87
CA LEU A 230 4.76 -7.28 4.88
C LEU A 230 3.55 -6.37 4.72
N GLY A 231 3.81 -5.13 4.26
CA GLY A 231 2.83 -4.05 4.24
C GLY A 231 2.12 -3.81 2.91
N SER A 232 2.39 -4.62 1.88
CA SER A 232 1.80 -4.45 0.55
C SER A 232 2.08 -5.67 -0.34
N VAL A 233 1.67 -5.64 -1.62
CA VAL A 233 1.94 -6.60 -2.69
C VAL A 233 1.12 -7.88 -2.60
N MET A 234 1.24 -8.60 -1.49
CA MET A 234 0.59 -9.91 -1.31
C MET A 234 -0.93 -9.79 -1.20
N SER A 235 -1.63 -10.82 -1.67
CA SER A 235 -3.09 -10.87 -1.73
C SER A 235 -3.74 -10.77 -0.36
N HIS A 236 -3.20 -11.46 0.65
CA HIS A 236 -3.70 -11.39 2.03
C HIS A 236 -3.58 -9.98 2.64
N VAL A 237 -2.52 -9.22 2.27
CA VAL A 237 -2.38 -7.84 2.74
C VAL A 237 -3.49 -6.97 2.16
N THR A 238 -3.77 -7.10 0.87
CA THR A 238 -4.83 -6.33 0.20
C THR A 238 -6.20 -6.74 0.72
N LEU A 239 -6.42 -8.04 0.97
CA LEU A 239 -7.63 -8.58 1.61
C LEU A 239 -7.92 -7.85 2.93
N HIS A 240 -6.94 -7.76 3.83
CA HIS A 240 -7.11 -7.09 5.13
C HIS A 240 -7.44 -5.59 5.01
N GLN A 241 -7.05 -4.95 3.91
CA GLN A 241 -7.34 -3.53 3.69
C GLN A 241 -8.77 -3.27 3.20
N THR A 242 -9.50 -4.29 2.77
CA THR A 242 -10.87 -4.10 2.23
C THR A 242 -11.88 -3.56 3.25
N VAL A 243 -11.57 -3.58 4.54
CA VAL A 243 -12.33 -2.86 5.57
C VAL A 243 -12.52 -1.37 5.24
N ILE A 244 -11.56 -0.77 4.49
CA ILE A 244 -11.61 0.63 4.07
C ILE A 244 -12.80 0.86 3.14
N GLY A 245 -12.89 0.07 2.07
CA GLY A 245 -13.96 0.17 1.08
C GLY A 245 -15.31 -0.28 1.60
N LEU A 246 -15.35 -1.35 2.43
CA LEU A 246 -16.59 -1.85 3.05
C LEU A 246 -17.25 -0.80 3.96
N GLU A 247 -16.45 -0.01 4.68
CA GLU A 247 -16.97 1.13 5.44
C GLU A 247 -17.36 2.28 4.50
N ALA A 248 -16.53 2.56 3.48
CA ALA A 248 -16.79 3.65 2.54
C ALA A 248 -18.09 3.45 1.75
N GLU A 249 -18.45 2.22 1.37
CA GLU A 249 -19.73 1.90 0.74
C GLU A 249 -20.91 2.40 1.58
N LYS A 250 -20.97 1.99 2.84
CA LYS A 250 -22.04 2.42 3.78
C LYS A 250 -22.03 3.93 4.02
N GLN A 251 -20.85 4.54 4.05
CA GLN A 251 -20.72 5.97 4.24
C GLN A 251 -21.14 6.78 3.02
N MET A 252 -20.91 6.26 1.81
CA MET A 252 -21.42 6.85 0.56
C MET A 252 -22.95 6.74 0.47
N GLU A 253 -23.52 5.61 0.94
CA GLU A 253 -24.99 5.49 1.10
C GLU A 253 -25.54 6.54 2.05
N LEU A 254 -24.89 6.80 3.19
CA LEU A 254 -25.28 7.87 4.12
C LEU A 254 -25.15 9.26 3.48
N ALA A 255 -24.21 9.44 2.56
CA ALA A 255 -24.07 10.68 1.78
C ALA A 255 -25.14 10.82 0.69
N GLY A 256 -25.88 9.76 0.38
CA GLY A 256 -26.85 9.72 -0.73
C GLY A 256 -26.21 9.75 -2.11
N GLU A 257 -24.92 9.37 -2.22
CA GLU A 257 -24.15 9.43 -3.46
C GLU A 257 -23.44 8.11 -3.73
N TYR A 258 -23.06 7.89 -5.00
CA TYR A 258 -22.25 6.74 -5.41
C TYR A 258 -21.07 7.24 -6.27
N PRO A 259 -19.84 6.72 -6.08
CA PRO A 259 -18.66 7.27 -6.77
C PRO A 259 -18.65 6.91 -8.27
N ASP A 260 -18.48 7.93 -9.13
CA ASP A 260 -18.16 7.76 -10.55
C ASP A 260 -16.71 7.31 -10.73
N MET A 261 -15.83 7.70 -9.80
CA MET A 261 -14.43 7.31 -9.81
C MET A 261 -13.87 7.16 -8.41
N ILE A 262 -13.01 6.15 -8.23
CA ILE A 262 -12.32 5.86 -6.97
C ILE A 262 -10.81 5.83 -7.21
N ILE A 263 -10.07 6.56 -6.38
CA ILE A 263 -8.64 6.81 -6.58
C ILE A 263 -7.85 6.35 -5.35
N GLY A 264 -6.78 5.59 -5.59
CA GLY A 264 -5.82 5.22 -4.55
C GLY A 264 -4.39 5.45 -4.98
N CYS A 265 -3.52 5.94 -4.07
CA CYS A 265 -2.09 5.95 -4.35
C CYS A 265 -1.56 4.52 -4.41
N PHE A 266 -0.56 4.29 -5.29
CA PHE A 266 -0.14 2.95 -5.66
C PHE A 266 1.36 2.70 -5.42
N GLY A 267 1.66 1.86 -4.44
CA GLY A 267 2.97 1.21 -4.26
C GLY A 267 2.92 -0.22 -4.77
N GLY A 268 2.62 -1.18 -3.90
CA GLY A 268 2.34 -2.57 -4.26
C GLY A 268 0.86 -2.91 -4.48
N GLY A 269 -0.07 -1.99 -4.14
CA GLY A 269 -1.50 -2.14 -4.41
C GLY A 269 -2.42 -2.21 -3.19
N SER A 270 -1.91 -2.35 -1.97
CA SER A 270 -2.77 -2.58 -0.78
C SER A 270 -3.71 -1.41 -0.48
N ASN A 271 -3.25 -0.16 -0.61
CA ASN A 271 -4.08 1.03 -0.43
C ASN A 271 -5.18 1.13 -1.49
N PHE A 272 -4.80 0.95 -2.76
CA PHE A 272 -5.73 0.96 -3.88
C PHE A 272 -6.79 -0.14 -3.76
N GLY A 273 -6.35 -1.40 -3.57
CA GLY A 273 -7.27 -2.53 -3.43
C GLY A 273 -8.19 -2.39 -2.22
N GLY A 274 -7.67 -1.85 -1.10
CA GLY A 274 -8.44 -1.63 0.11
C GLY A 274 -9.67 -0.76 -0.09
N ILE A 275 -9.54 0.34 -0.83
CA ILE A 275 -10.68 1.23 -1.12
C ILE A 275 -11.50 0.77 -2.33
N CYS A 276 -10.87 0.18 -3.37
CA CYS A 276 -11.52 -0.10 -4.64
C CYS A 276 -12.25 -1.46 -4.69
N PHE A 277 -11.68 -2.53 -4.10
CA PHE A 277 -12.21 -3.88 -4.30
C PHE A 277 -13.66 -4.08 -3.86
N PRO A 278 -14.14 -3.56 -2.72
CA PRO A 278 -15.56 -3.65 -2.38
C PRO A 278 -16.46 -3.02 -3.45
N PHE A 279 -16.11 -1.84 -3.96
CA PHE A 279 -16.88 -1.19 -5.04
C PHE A 279 -16.73 -1.90 -6.39
N MET A 280 -15.56 -2.50 -6.70
CA MET A 280 -15.37 -3.32 -7.91
C MET A 280 -16.30 -4.52 -7.93
N ARG A 281 -16.69 -5.05 -6.76
CA ARG A 281 -17.71 -6.09 -6.65
C ARG A 281 -19.01 -5.69 -7.36
N HIS A 282 -19.46 -4.46 -7.16
CA HIS A 282 -20.65 -3.94 -7.83
C HIS A 282 -20.46 -3.80 -9.33
N THR A 283 -19.25 -3.44 -9.78
CA THR A 283 -18.93 -3.42 -11.22
C THR A 283 -18.95 -4.82 -11.81
N ILE A 284 -18.35 -5.80 -11.13
CA ILE A 284 -18.24 -7.17 -11.63
C ILE A 284 -19.58 -7.90 -11.59
N LEU A 285 -20.34 -7.78 -10.51
CA LEU A 285 -21.55 -8.57 -10.28
C LEU A 285 -22.83 -7.87 -10.74
N GLU A 286 -22.87 -6.54 -10.70
CA GLU A 286 -24.06 -5.74 -10.94
C GLU A 286 -23.96 -4.85 -12.19
N GLY A 287 -22.77 -4.76 -12.79
CA GLY A 287 -22.53 -3.91 -13.98
C GLY A 287 -22.49 -2.42 -13.71
N LYS A 288 -22.31 -1.98 -12.45
CA LYS A 288 -22.15 -0.57 -12.12
C LYS A 288 -20.91 0.03 -12.79
N GLN A 289 -21.06 1.26 -13.29
CA GLN A 289 -19.99 1.95 -13.99
C GLN A 289 -19.24 2.87 -13.02
N THR A 290 -18.04 2.49 -12.67
CA THR A 290 -17.11 3.27 -11.83
C THR A 290 -15.72 3.14 -12.42
N ARG A 291 -14.97 4.25 -12.52
CA ARG A 291 -13.55 4.25 -12.89
C ARG A 291 -12.70 4.03 -11.64
N TYR A 292 -11.70 3.15 -11.74
CA TYR A 292 -10.77 2.84 -10.63
C TYR A 292 -9.37 3.26 -11.04
N ILE A 293 -8.82 4.31 -10.40
CA ILE A 293 -7.58 4.96 -10.83
C ILE A 293 -6.47 4.72 -9.81
N ALA A 294 -5.41 4.05 -10.23
CA ALA A 294 -4.21 3.87 -9.46
C ALA A 294 -3.21 4.99 -9.74
N ALA A 295 -2.87 5.79 -8.73
CA ALA A 295 -1.93 6.89 -8.85
C ALA A 295 -0.54 6.46 -8.35
N GLU A 296 0.39 6.24 -9.28
CA GLU A 296 1.76 5.82 -8.99
C GLU A 296 2.77 6.96 -9.21
N PRO A 297 4.00 6.89 -8.64
CA PRO A 297 5.02 7.89 -8.92
C PRO A 297 5.58 7.75 -10.33
N ALA A 298 5.76 8.85 -11.05
CA ALA A 298 6.41 8.87 -12.37
C ALA A 298 7.88 8.38 -12.33
N SER A 299 8.50 8.37 -11.16
CA SER A 299 9.84 7.79 -10.94
C SER A 299 9.85 6.28 -10.70
N CYS A 300 8.67 5.65 -10.56
CA CYS A 300 8.51 4.21 -10.37
C CYS A 300 7.22 3.72 -11.08
N PRO A 301 7.13 3.88 -12.42
CA PRO A 301 5.90 3.76 -13.21
C PRO A 301 5.64 2.31 -13.65
N LYS A 302 5.50 1.39 -12.70
CA LYS A 302 5.35 -0.04 -12.97
C LYS A 302 4.05 -0.40 -13.68
N LEU A 303 2.94 0.29 -13.37
CA LEU A 303 1.65 0.03 -14.02
C LEU A 303 1.53 0.70 -15.38
N THR A 304 2.05 1.94 -15.52
CA THR A 304 1.95 2.72 -16.75
C THR A 304 3.03 2.37 -17.78
N ARG A 305 4.21 1.89 -17.34
CA ARG A 305 5.36 1.64 -18.22
C ARG A 305 6.07 0.31 -17.98
N GLY A 306 5.71 -0.44 -16.92
CA GLY A 306 6.24 -1.78 -16.65
C GLY A 306 5.69 -2.84 -17.59
N LYS A 307 6.20 -4.07 -17.47
CA LYS A 307 5.72 -5.24 -18.21
C LYS A 307 5.04 -6.22 -17.28
N PHE A 308 4.05 -6.95 -17.79
CA PHE A 308 3.41 -8.04 -17.08
C PHE A 308 4.23 -9.31 -17.30
N GLU A 309 4.97 -9.71 -16.27
CA GLU A 309 5.89 -10.87 -16.31
C GLU A 309 5.94 -11.53 -14.93
N TYR A 310 6.46 -12.75 -14.85
CA TYR A 310 6.84 -13.35 -13.57
C TYR A 310 8.14 -12.75 -13.08
N ASP A 311 8.12 -12.19 -11.86
CA ASP A 311 9.29 -11.55 -11.26
C ASP A 311 9.39 -11.86 -9.77
N PHE A 312 10.58 -11.73 -9.20
CA PHE A 312 10.79 -11.84 -7.75
C PHE A 312 10.29 -10.61 -7.02
N GLY A 313 9.80 -10.81 -5.81
CA GLY A 313 9.42 -9.71 -4.91
C GLY A 313 10.61 -9.05 -4.22
N ASP A 314 11.80 -9.69 -4.25
CA ASP A 314 13.02 -9.26 -3.56
C ASP A 314 14.26 -9.36 -4.46
N GLU A 315 15.34 -8.67 -4.06
CA GLU A 315 16.57 -8.56 -4.85
C GLU A 315 17.40 -9.86 -4.83
N ALA A 316 17.37 -10.63 -3.75
CA ALA A 316 18.12 -11.88 -3.62
C ALA A 316 17.39 -13.12 -4.17
N GLY A 317 16.16 -12.98 -4.66
CA GLY A 317 15.37 -14.08 -5.20
C GLY A 317 14.91 -15.08 -4.14
N TYR A 318 14.63 -14.61 -2.92
CA TYR A 318 14.13 -15.44 -1.83
C TYR A 318 12.61 -15.59 -1.83
N THR A 319 11.92 -14.70 -2.53
CA THR A 319 10.47 -14.76 -2.70
C THR A 319 10.05 -15.72 -3.81
N PRO A 320 8.77 -16.11 -3.86
CA PRO A 320 8.19 -16.71 -5.06
C PRO A 320 8.31 -15.81 -6.30
N LEU A 321 8.18 -16.41 -7.47
CA LEU A 321 7.93 -15.68 -8.71
C LEU A 321 6.45 -15.29 -8.75
N LEU A 322 6.18 -14.00 -8.83
CA LEU A 322 4.83 -13.43 -8.83
C LEU A 322 4.48 -12.92 -10.22
N PRO A 323 3.31 -13.25 -10.79
CA PRO A 323 2.85 -12.65 -12.03
C PRO A 323 2.43 -11.20 -11.77
N MET A 324 3.21 -10.24 -12.22
CA MET A 324 3.04 -8.84 -11.88
C MET A 324 3.40 -7.88 -13.02
N TYR A 325 2.83 -6.69 -13.00
CA TYR A 325 3.44 -5.57 -13.71
C TYR A 325 4.69 -5.14 -12.94
N THR A 326 5.85 -5.18 -13.59
CA THR A 326 7.15 -4.95 -12.95
C THR A 326 8.06 -4.06 -13.78
N LEU A 327 8.98 -3.40 -13.08
CA LEU A 327 10.15 -2.71 -13.65
C LEU A 327 11.43 -3.57 -13.52
N GLY A 328 11.30 -4.79 -12.97
CA GLY A 328 12.41 -5.71 -12.68
C GLY A 328 12.87 -5.65 -11.22
N HIS A 329 13.10 -6.82 -10.59
CA HIS A 329 13.46 -6.93 -9.16
C HIS A 329 14.80 -6.24 -8.78
N ASN A 330 15.68 -5.99 -9.75
CA ASN A 330 16.93 -5.23 -9.57
C ASN A 330 16.75 -3.71 -9.80
N PHE A 331 15.53 -3.26 -10.13
CA PHE A 331 15.25 -1.84 -10.32
C PHE A 331 15.42 -1.06 -9.02
N THR A 332 16.26 -0.03 -9.06
CA THR A 332 16.44 0.89 -7.92
C THR A 332 15.70 2.20 -8.19
N PRO A 333 14.57 2.43 -7.51
CA PRO A 333 13.80 3.66 -7.69
C PRO A 333 14.58 4.90 -7.28
N ALA A 334 14.37 6.01 -8.00
CA ALA A 334 14.90 7.31 -7.62
C ALA A 334 14.47 7.69 -6.18
N ASN A 335 15.29 8.52 -5.53
CA ASN A 335 15.10 8.88 -4.13
C ASN A 335 14.03 9.98 -3.97
N ILE A 336 12.76 9.61 -4.21
CA ILE A 336 11.60 10.46 -3.93
C ILE A 336 11.15 10.31 -2.49
N HIS A 337 10.47 11.32 -1.95
CA HIS A 337 10.01 11.31 -0.57
C HIS A 337 8.81 10.41 -0.29
N ALA A 338 8.06 9.98 -1.31
CA ALA A 338 7.00 8.97 -1.21
C ALA A 338 7.59 7.54 -1.14
N GLY A 339 8.37 7.26 -0.10
CA GLY A 339 9.13 6.01 0.06
C GLY A 339 8.27 4.75 0.06
N GLY A 340 7.01 4.83 0.50
CA GLY A 340 6.05 3.72 0.49
C GLY A 340 5.55 3.34 -0.91
N LEU A 341 5.81 4.16 -1.94
CA LEU A 341 5.44 3.87 -3.33
C LEU A 341 6.64 3.40 -4.18
N ARG A 342 7.84 3.34 -3.61
CA ARG A 342 9.10 2.97 -4.29
C ARG A 342 9.29 1.45 -4.32
N TYR A 343 8.42 0.75 -5.03
CA TYR A 343 8.51 -0.69 -5.21
C TYR A 343 8.39 -1.04 -6.69
N HIS A 344 9.23 -1.96 -7.18
CA HIS A 344 9.37 -2.28 -8.59
C HIS A 344 8.16 -3.00 -9.19
N GLY A 345 7.37 -3.71 -8.37
CA GLY A 345 6.29 -4.58 -8.83
C GLY A 345 4.91 -4.20 -8.29
N ALA A 346 3.88 -4.73 -8.91
CA ALA A 346 2.49 -4.61 -8.49
C ALA A 346 1.96 -5.94 -7.96
N GLY A 347 1.05 -5.92 -6.98
CA GLY A 347 0.42 -7.12 -6.46
C GLY A 347 -0.30 -7.93 -7.54
N VAL A 348 -0.36 -9.23 -7.36
CA VAL A 348 -0.89 -10.19 -8.36
C VAL A 348 -2.32 -9.88 -8.77
N ILE A 349 -3.19 -9.57 -7.80
CA ILE A 349 -4.61 -9.25 -8.05
C ILE A 349 -4.73 -7.97 -8.89
N VAL A 350 -4.08 -6.89 -8.49
CA VAL A 350 -4.15 -5.60 -9.20
C VAL A 350 -3.52 -5.69 -10.59
N SER A 351 -2.49 -6.50 -10.76
CA SER A 351 -1.90 -6.77 -12.08
C SER A 351 -2.88 -7.45 -13.02
N GLN A 352 -3.66 -8.43 -12.52
CA GLN A 352 -4.70 -9.07 -13.32
C GLN A 352 -5.84 -8.10 -13.63
N LEU A 353 -6.28 -7.28 -12.67
CA LEU A 353 -7.34 -6.28 -12.89
C LEU A 353 -6.96 -5.24 -13.94
N LEU A 354 -5.70 -4.80 -13.94
CA LEU A 354 -5.18 -3.88 -14.96
C LEU A 354 -5.16 -4.54 -16.35
N LYS A 355 -4.68 -5.79 -16.41
CA LYS A 355 -4.65 -6.58 -17.65
C LYS A 355 -6.07 -6.80 -18.22
N ASP A 356 -7.06 -6.95 -17.36
CA ASP A 356 -8.47 -7.14 -17.74
C ASP A 356 -9.17 -5.81 -18.09
N GLY A 357 -8.51 -4.66 -17.95
CA GLY A 357 -9.09 -3.34 -18.20
C GLY A 357 -10.15 -2.91 -17.17
N LEU A 358 -10.16 -3.52 -15.99
CA LEU A 358 -11.08 -3.16 -14.89
C LEU A 358 -10.56 -2.00 -14.04
N MET A 359 -9.35 -1.56 -14.27
CA MET A 359 -8.74 -0.38 -13.64
C MET A 359 -7.81 0.33 -14.62
N GLU A 360 -7.47 1.56 -14.29
CA GLU A 360 -6.52 2.38 -15.02
C GLU A 360 -5.42 2.89 -14.10
N ALA A 361 -4.30 3.32 -14.66
CA ALA A 361 -3.17 3.85 -13.92
C ALA A 361 -2.74 5.20 -14.47
N VAL A 362 -2.33 6.09 -13.56
CA VAL A 362 -1.75 7.39 -13.90
C VAL A 362 -0.46 7.59 -13.11
N ASP A 363 0.53 8.18 -13.75
CA ASP A 363 1.76 8.57 -13.10
C ASP A 363 1.71 10.05 -12.65
N ILE A 364 2.28 10.30 -11.48
CA ILE A 364 2.30 11.62 -10.84
C ILE A 364 3.76 12.02 -10.58
N GLN A 365 4.13 13.22 -11.02
CA GLN A 365 5.43 13.79 -10.74
C GLN A 365 5.54 14.27 -9.29
N GLN A 366 6.76 14.23 -8.72
CA GLN A 366 6.97 14.60 -7.31
C GLN A 366 6.53 16.03 -6.99
N LEU A 367 6.87 17.00 -7.83
CA LEU A 367 6.49 18.40 -7.59
C LEU A 367 4.97 18.58 -7.62
N GLU A 368 4.28 17.95 -8.58
CA GLU A 368 2.82 17.97 -8.66
C GLU A 368 2.17 17.34 -7.44
N SER A 369 2.73 16.23 -6.94
CA SER A 369 2.20 15.57 -5.74
C SER A 369 2.28 16.49 -4.52
N PHE A 370 3.41 17.16 -4.29
CA PHE A 370 3.55 18.10 -3.17
C PHE A 370 2.74 19.37 -3.34
N GLU A 371 2.63 19.92 -4.55
CA GLU A 371 1.74 21.05 -4.85
C GLU A 371 0.30 20.73 -4.47
N SER A 372 -0.18 19.56 -4.92
CA SER A 372 -1.51 19.03 -4.62
C SER A 372 -1.72 18.79 -3.13
N GLY A 373 -0.72 18.23 -2.44
CA GLY A 373 -0.74 18.03 -0.99
C GLY A 373 -0.82 19.34 -0.21
N CYS A 374 -0.08 20.37 -0.63
CA CYS A 374 -0.13 21.71 -0.04
C CYS A 374 -1.48 22.40 -0.29
N LEU A 375 -2.05 22.26 -1.48
CA LEU A 375 -3.39 22.76 -1.78
C LEU A 375 -4.43 22.12 -0.89
N PHE A 376 -4.39 20.78 -0.79
CA PHE A 376 -5.28 20.01 0.08
C PHE A 376 -5.15 20.41 1.55
N ALA A 377 -3.91 20.55 2.05
CA ALA A 377 -3.66 20.96 3.43
C ALA A 377 -4.26 22.35 3.74
N ARG A 378 -4.13 23.32 2.82
CA ARG A 378 -4.72 24.64 2.96
C ARG A 378 -6.24 24.64 2.88
N ALA A 379 -6.81 23.73 2.09
CA ALA A 379 -8.26 23.63 1.88
C ALA A 379 -8.98 22.84 2.98
N GLU A 380 -8.39 21.74 3.46
CA GLU A 380 -9.03 20.77 4.37
C GLU A 380 -8.39 20.69 5.76
N GLY A 381 -7.24 21.34 5.99
CA GLY A 381 -6.57 21.38 7.29
C GLY A 381 -5.82 20.12 7.68
N ILE A 382 -5.57 19.21 6.73
CA ILE A 382 -4.83 17.96 6.95
C ILE A 382 -3.60 17.96 6.06
N ILE A 383 -2.40 17.81 6.65
CA ILE A 383 -1.15 17.62 5.88
C ILE A 383 -1.08 16.14 5.50
N PRO A 384 -1.19 15.77 4.20
CA PRO A 384 -1.19 14.38 3.78
C PRO A 384 0.22 13.80 3.75
N ALA A 385 0.34 12.48 3.88
CA ALA A 385 1.59 11.78 3.61
C ALA A 385 2.01 12.01 2.15
N PRO A 386 3.32 12.09 1.83
CA PRO A 386 3.79 12.22 0.44
C PRO A 386 3.23 11.16 -0.50
N GLU A 387 2.97 9.95 0.01
CA GLU A 387 2.27 8.89 -0.71
C GLU A 387 0.84 9.29 -1.07
N SER A 388 0.08 9.78 -0.10
CA SER A 388 -1.33 10.19 -0.28
C SER A 388 -1.48 11.37 -1.25
N CYS A 389 -0.45 12.21 -1.36
CA CYS A 389 -0.42 13.34 -2.30
C CYS A 389 -0.59 12.89 -3.76
N HIS A 390 -0.19 11.66 -4.11
CA HIS A 390 -0.38 11.11 -5.46
C HIS A 390 -1.87 10.89 -5.77
N ALA A 391 -2.63 10.32 -4.83
CA ALA A 391 -4.08 10.17 -4.99
C ALA A 391 -4.79 11.53 -5.03
N ILE A 392 -4.36 12.49 -4.21
CA ILE A 392 -4.90 13.85 -4.21
C ILE A 392 -4.62 14.55 -5.55
N ALA A 393 -3.41 14.40 -6.12
CA ALA A 393 -3.06 14.98 -7.41
C ALA A 393 -3.93 14.40 -8.54
N ALA A 394 -4.14 13.08 -8.56
CA ALA A 394 -5.04 12.45 -9.51
C ALA A 394 -6.49 12.94 -9.34
N ALA A 395 -7.00 13.05 -8.10
CA ALA A 395 -8.32 13.60 -7.83
C ALA A 395 -8.48 15.06 -8.29
N ILE A 396 -7.44 15.88 -8.13
CA ILE A 396 -7.40 17.26 -8.61
C ILE A 396 -7.40 17.30 -10.14
N ARG A 397 -6.68 16.41 -10.84
CA ARG A 397 -6.72 16.31 -12.31
C ARG A 397 -8.14 16.03 -12.80
N GLU A 398 -8.81 15.03 -12.21
CA GLU A 398 -10.19 14.67 -12.55
C GLU A 398 -11.19 15.80 -12.23
N ALA A 399 -11.05 16.46 -11.09
CA ALA A 399 -11.89 17.58 -10.71
C ALA A 399 -11.71 18.81 -11.63
N LYS A 400 -10.49 19.04 -12.13
CA LYS A 400 -10.24 20.08 -13.15
C LYS A 400 -10.89 19.71 -14.49
N ALA A 401 -10.83 18.44 -14.91
CA ALA A 401 -11.54 17.97 -16.10
C ALA A 401 -13.05 18.17 -15.98
N CYS A 402 -13.64 17.86 -14.81
CA CYS A 402 -15.05 18.16 -14.54
C CYS A 402 -15.38 19.66 -14.66
N LYS A 403 -14.47 20.53 -14.22
CA LYS A 403 -14.65 21.99 -14.39
C LYS A 403 -14.64 22.41 -15.85
N GLU A 404 -13.77 21.83 -16.67
CA GLU A 404 -13.66 22.15 -18.10
C GLU A 404 -14.88 21.65 -18.89
N THR A 405 -15.40 20.47 -18.55
CA THR A 405 -16.58 19.88 -19.22
C THR A 405 -17.90 20.36 -18.64
N GLY A 406 -17.93 20.92 -17.43
CA GLY A 406 -19.14 21.26 -16.69
C GLY A 406 -19.87 20.05 -16.11
N GLU A 407 -19.28 18.85 -16.17
CA GLU A 407 -19.87 17.62 -15.63
C GLU A 407 -19.75 17.54 -14.11
N GLU A 408 -20.85 17.19 -13.46
CA GLU A 408 -20.89 16.87 -12.05
C GLU A 408 -20.57 15.38 -11.86
N LYS A 409 -19.44 15.07 -11.25
CA LYS A 409 -18.97 13.69 -10.95
C LYS A 409 -18.66 13.54 -9.48
N VAL A 410 -18.86 12.35 -8.95
CA VAL A 410 -18.50 11.99 -7.59
C VAL A 410 -17.12 11.31 -7.58
N ILE A 411 -16.14 11.97 -6.96
CA ILE A 411 -14.77 11.51 -6.85
C ILE A 411 -14.51 11.06 -5.42
N LEU A 412 -14.17 9.79 -5.22
CA LEU A 412 -13.74 9.24 -3.93
C LEU A 412 -12.24 8.92 -3.98
N PHE A 413 -11.46 9.41 -3.04
CA PHE A 413 -10.07 8.94 -2.89
C PHE A 413 -9.74 8.48 -1.47
N ASN A 414 -8.73 7.62 -1.33
CA ASN A 414 -8.24 7.21 -0.01
C ASN A 414 -7.11 8.12 0.46
N LEU A 415 -7.34 8.86 1.56
CA LEU A 415 -6.29 9.57 2.28
C LEU A 415 -5.54 8.55 3.16
N SER A 416 -4.55 7.91 2.57
CA SER A 416 -3.88 6.72 3.12
C SER A 416 -3.06 6.98 4.39
N GLY A 417 -2.67 8.23 4.66
CA GLY A 417 -1.93 8.62 5.86
C GLY A 417 -1.68 10.12 5.95
N HIS A 418 -1.29 10.59 7.16
CA HIS A 418 -0.87 11.98 7.38
C HIS A 418 0.63 12.17 7.19
N GLY A 419 1.06 13.42 6.92
CA GLY A 419 2.44 13.82 6.67
C GLY A 419 3.16 14.50 7.84
N LEU A 420 2.58 14.52 9.06
CA LEU A 420 3.17 15.24 10.20
C LEU A 420 4.56 14.72 10.59
N ILE A 421 4.90 13.48 10.25
CA ILE A 421 6.22 12.89 10.50
C ILE A 421 7.13 13.04 9.25
N ASP A 422 6.58 13.53 8.15
CA ASP A 422 7.27 13.73 6.87
C ASP A 422 7.54 15.20 6.57
N MET A 423 7.50 16.08 7.58
CA MET A 423 7.65 17.53 7.42
C MET A 423 8.99 17.94 6.79
N ALA A 424 10.06 17.16 6.99
CA ALA A 424 11.32 17.39 6.29
C ALA A 424 11.18 17.32 4.75
N ALA A 425 10.28 16.50 4.23
CA ALA A 425 10.00 16.45 2.80
C ALA A 425 9.23 17.71 2.32
N TYR A 426 8.29 18.18 3.12
CA TYR A 426 7.58 19.43 2.85
C TYR A 426 8.51 20.64 2.92
N ASP A 427 9.45 20.65 3.87
CA ASP A 427 10.47 21.69 3.98
C ASP A 427 11.33 21.77 2.70
N GLN A 428 11.79 20.63 2.18
CA GLN A 428 12.50 20.55 0.90
C GLN A 428 11.67 21.10 -0.26
N TYR A 429 10.37 20.76 -0.32
CA TYR A 429 9.47 21.27 -1.34
C TYR A 429 9.28 22.78 -1.24
N LEU A 430 8.98 23.31 -0.04
CA LEU A 430 8.71 24.72 0.19
C LEU A 430 9.96 25.59 -0.03
N SER A 431 11.14 25.02 0.17
CA SER A 431 12.43 25.66 -0.09
C SER A 431 12.88 25.55 -1.57
N GLY A 432 12.09 24.92 -2.44
CA GLY A 432 12.41 24.77 -3.86
C GLY A 432 13.54 23.77 -4.16
N ASN A 433 13.85 22.88 -3.22
CA ASN A 433 14.95 21.91 -3.35
C ASN A 433 14.50 20.55 -3.95
N LEU A 434 13.21 20.32 -4.14
CA LEU A 434 12.73 19.11 -4.79
C LEU A 434 12.76 19.23 -6.31
N ILE A 435 13.02 18.11 -6.96
CA ILE A 435 13.02 17.97 -8.42
C ILE A 435 12.12 16.81 -8.86
N ASN A 436 11.67 16.84 -10.08
CA ASN A 436 11.02 15.70 -10.72
C ASN A 436 12.07 14.68 -11.17
N TYR A 437 11.68 13.40 -11.14
CA TYR A 437 12.48 12.30 -11.65
C TYR A 437 11.71 11.63 -12.80
N SER A 438 12.35 11.52 -13.95
CA SER A 438 11.85 10.80 -15.10
C SER A 438 12.77 9.65 -15.42
N LEU A 439 12.21 8.47 -15.67
CA LEU A 439 12.93 7.33 -16.15
C LEU A 439 12.97 7.36 -17.68
N SER A 440 14.13 7.09 -18.27
CA SER A 440 14.24 6.84 -19.70
C SER A 440 13.72 5.43 -20.04
N ASN A 441 13.33 5.22 -21.30
CA ASN A 441 12.95 3.87 -21.76
C ASN A 441 14.15 2.90 -21.67
N GLU A 442 15.36 3.39 -21.92
CA GLU A 442 16.60 2.61 -21.83
C GLU A 442 16.87 2.08 -20.41
N GLU A 443 16.61 2.91 -19.37
CA GLU A 443 16.74 2.48 -17.97
C GLU A 443 15.73 1.38 -17.63
N ILE A 444 14.48 1.51 -18.08
CA ILE A 444 13.43 0.50 -17.87
C ILE A 444 13.79 -0.78 -18.63
N GLU A 445 14.18 -0.71 -19.89
CA GLU A 445 14.55 -1.88 -20.69
C GLU A 445 15.77 -2.60 -20.10
N LYS A 446 16.76 -1.86 -19.61
CA LYS A 446 17.93 -2.43 -18.92
C LYS A 446 17.52 -3.20 -17.68
N SER A 447 16.66 -2.62 -16.86
CA SER A 447 16.16 -3.23 -15.62
C SER A 447 15.32 -4.49 -15.90
N LEU A 448 14.56 -4.52 -16.99
CA LEU A 448 13.73 -5.66 -17.39
C LEU A 448 14.51 -6.81 -18.07
N LYS A 449 15.77 -6.62 -18.46
CA LYS A 449 16.56 -7.70 -19.11
C LYS A 449 16.85 -8.89 -18.19
N GLU A 450 16.80 -8.67 -16.88
CA GLU A 450 17.07 -9.71 -15.89
C GLU A 450 15.78 -10.38 -15.39
N VAL A 451 14.61 -9.93 -15.86
CA VAL A 451 13.32 -10.56 -15.54
C VAL A 451 13.21 -11.83 -16.36
N GLU A 452 13.05 -12.95 -15.69
CA GLU A 452 12.92 -14.24 -16.34
C GLU A 452 11.54 -14.35 -17.00
N GLN A 453 11.52 -14.56 -18.29
CA GLN A 453 10.31 -15.00 -18.99
C GLN A 453 9.95 -16.42 -18.52
N PRO A 454 8.67 -16.71 -18.23
CA PRO A 454 8.24 -18.02 -17.77
C PRO A 454 8.42 -19.12 -18.82
#